data_173d62ddffc72b4de8ae838bdbdc43e2
#
_entry.id   173d62ddffc72b4de8ae838bdbdc43e2
#
_cell.length_a   1.000
_cell.length_b   1.000
_cell.length_c   1.000
_cell.angle_alpha   90.00
_cell.angle_beta   90.00
_cell.angle_gamma   90.00
#
_symmetry.space_group_name_H-M   'P 1'
#
loop_
_entity.id
_entity.type
_entity.pdbx_description
1 polymer ?
#
loop_
_entity_poly.entity_id
_entity_poly.type
_entity_poly.pdbx_seq_one_letter_code
_entity_poly.pdbx_strand_id
1 'polypeptide(L)'
;VRDNHFKVIVKLTLEQFLSRDFKKKIAQIVENIKPLDLVIEISYHEIVKRKRVRSILRKMNAFKKQGVLFSINNLGADFSFAKRIHYLLPVIDILKLDIKYFNHKEKWLDLPIAFWGKLANKYQLALIVSGVETKADEHLLDVLAIDLRSGYLYGMPEQFI
;
A
#
# COMPACT_ATOMS: atom_id res chain seq x y z
N VAL A 1 -13.70 15.25 8.72
CA VAL A 1 -12.59 15.38 9.68
C VAL A 1 -11.64 14.23 9.37
N ARG A 2 -10.49 14.52 8.75
CA ARG A 2 -9.42 13.51 8.61
C ARG A 2 -8.84 13.36 10.01
N ASP A 3 -9.09 12.23 10.66
CA ASP A 3 -8.39 11.87 11.89
C ASP A 3 -6.89 11.82 11.58
N ASN A 4 -6.14 12.74 12.15
CA ASN A 4 -4.69 12.84 12.02
C ASN A 4 -3.99 11.76 12.88
N HIS A 5 -4.42 10.51 12.74
CA HIS A 5 -3.73 9.39 13.38
C HIS A 5 -2.49 9.04 12.56
N PHE A 6 -1.34 9.11 13.21
CA PHE A 6 -0.10 8.62 12.61
C PHE A 6 -0.20 7.11 12.36
N LYS A 7 0.37 6.66 11.25
CA LYS A 7 0.34 5.25 10.85
C LYS A 7 1.74 4.66 10.86
N VAL A 8 1.87 3.48 11.44
CA VAL A 8 3.11 2.68 11.36
C VAL A 8 2.92 1.61 10.29
N ILE A 9 3.70 1.70 9.22
CA ILE A 9 3.67 0.72 8.12
C ILE A 9 4.74 -0.33 8.37
N VAL A 10 4.31 -1.58 8.53
CA VAL A 10 5.20 -2.73 8.70
C VAL A 10 5.09 -3.62 7.48
N LYS A 11 6.20 -3.75 6.75
CA LYS A 11 6.28 -4.64 5.59
C LYS A 11 6.50 -6.08 6.05
N LEU A 12 5.64 -6.98 5.60
CA LEU A 12 5.71 -8.40 5.87
C LEU A 12 5.73 -9.21 4.58
N THR A 13 6.42 -10.35 4.62
CA THR A 13 6.18 -11.39 3.62
C THR A 13 4.82 -12.03 3.87
N LEU A 14 4.22 -12.59 2.82
CA LEU A 14 2.95 -13.30 2.98
C LEU A 14 3.08 -14.50 3.94
N GLU A 15 4.24 -15.14 4.01
CA GLU A 15 4.51 -16.24 4.93
C GLU A 15 4.50 -15.77 6.38
N GLN A 16 5.21 -14.68 6.69
CA GLN A 16 5.17 -14.04 8.02
C GLN A 16 3.75 -13.67 8.42
N PHE A 17 3.02 -13.01 7.51
CA PHE A 17 1.62 -12.67 7.75
C PHE A 17 0.75 -13.91 8.04
N LEU A 18 0.96 -15.02 7.33
CA LEU A 18 0.16 -16.25 7.50
C LEU A 18 0.60 -17.08 8.71
N SER A 19 1.72 -16.81 9.33
CA SER A 19 2.24 -17.59 10.46
C SER A 19 1.25 -17.59 11.65
N ARG A 20 1.31 -18.65 12.46
CA ARG A 20 0.51 -18.75 13.70
C ARG A 20 0.98 -17.79 14.77
N ASP A 21 2.29 -17.55 14.83
CA ASP A 21 2.90 -16.67 15.83
C ASP A 21 2.52 -15.22 15.60
N PHE A 22 2.43 -14.79 14.34
CA PHE A 22 1.95 -13.45 14.03
C PHE A 22 0.52 -13.23 14.53
N LYS A 23 -0.37 -14.22 14.33
CA LYS A 23 -1.76 -14.13 14.84
C LYS A 23 -1.81 -13.96 16.35
N LYS A 24 -0.93 -14.63 17.09
CA LYS A 24 -0.91 -14.55 18.56
C LYS A 24 -0.44 -13.17 19.06
N LYS A 25 0.50 -12.55 18.33
CA LYS A 25 1.14 -11.30 18.75
C LYS A 25 0.40 -10.04 18.28
N ILE A 26 -0.46 -10.14 17.27
CA ILE A 26 -1.03 -8.96 16.62
C ILE A 26 -1.83 -8.06 17.56
N ALA A 27 -2.63 -8.65 18.43
CA ALA A 27 -3.45 -7.89 19.40
C ALA A 27 -2.56 -7.08 20.37
N GLN A 28 -1.47 -7.68 20.84
CA GLN A 28 -0.50 -7.03 21.70
C GLN A 28 0.25 -5.90 20.96
N ILE A 29 0.63 -6.14 19.70
CA ILE A 29 1.28 -5.11 18.88
C ILE A 29 0.35 -3.91 18.71
N VAL A 30 -0.90 -4.14 18.30
CA VAL A 30 -1.88 -3.07 18.11
C VAL A 30 -2.09 -2.26 19.39
N GLU A 31 -2.16 -2.93 20.54
CA GLU A 31 -2.33 -2.24 21.82
C GLU A 31 -1.11 -1.40 22.19
N ASN A 32 0.09 -1.94 22.00
CA ASN A 32 1.35 -1.28 22.37
C ASN A 32 1.68 -0.05 21.51
N ILE A 33 1.18 0.02 20.27
CA ILE A 33 1.47 1.16 19.39
C ILE A 33 0.45 2.29 19.51
N LYS A 34 -0.63 2.13 20.27
CA LYS A 34 -1.64 3.20 20.44
C LYS A 34 -0.97 4.51 20.92
N PRO A 35 -1.37 5.66 20.41
CA PRO A 35 -2.54 5.93 19.55
C PRO A 35 -2.27 5.78 18.02
N LEU A 36 -1.20 5.10 17.61
CA LEU A 36 -0.85 4.90 16.21
C LEU A 36 -1.67 3.77 15.59
N ASP A 37 -1.95 3.87 14.29
CA ASP A 37 -2.58 2.81 13.51
C ASP A 37 -1.53 1.88 12.92
N LEU A 38 -1.73 0.56 13.04
CA LEU A 38 -0.89 -0.43 12.39
C LEU A 38 -1.35 -0.67 10.96
N VAL A 39 -0.45 -0.47 10.01
CA VAL A 39 -0.63 -0.84 8.60
C VAL A 39 0.28 -2.02 8.27
N ILE A 40 -0.28 -3.13 7.83
CA ILE A 40 0.48 -4.26 7.30
C ILE A 40 0.59 -4.11 5.79
N GLU A 41 1.83 -3.99 5.30
CA GLU A 41 2.13 -3.91 3.88
C GLU A 41 2.58 -5.26 3.34
N ILE A 42 1.90 -5.76 2.30
CA ILE A 42 2.20 -7.05 1.65
C ILE A 42 2.38 -6.80 0.15
N SER A 43 3.37 -7.46 -0.45
CA SER A 43 3.59 -7.36 -1.89
C SER A 43 2.47 -8.04 -2.68
N TYR A 44 1.95 -7.36 -3.69
CA TYR A 44 1.01 -7.91 -4.66
C TYR A 44 1.50 -9.24 -5.25
N HIS A 45 2.78 -9.30 -5.64
CA HIS A 45 3.37 -10.48 -6.27
C HIS A 45 3.34 -11.73 -5.39
N GLU A 46 3.40 -11.57 -4.07
CA GLU A 46 3.31 -12.69 -3.15
C GLU A 46 1.89 -13.23 -3.04
N ILE A 47 0.90 -12.35 -3.09
CA ILE A 47 -0.51 -12.72 -2.98
C ILE A 47 -0.98 -13.47 -4.23
N VAL A 48 -0.69 -12.95 -5.41
CA VAL A 48 -1.19 -13.52 -6.68
C VAL A 48 -0.56 -14.87 -7.04
N LYS A 49 0.61 -15.19 -6.50
CA LYS A 49 1.24 -16.50 -6.65
C LYS A 49 0.53 -17.61 -5.87
N ARG A 50 -0.37 -17.26 -4.95
CA ARG A 50 -1.03 -18.24 -4.08
C ARG A 50 -2.36 -18.72 -4.68
N LYS A 51 -2.54 -20.05 -4.72
CA LYS A 51 -3.79 -20.68 -5.20
C LYS A 51 -4.99 -20.46 -4.25
N ARG A 52 -4.74 -20.18 -2.96
CA ARG A 52 -5.79 -20.09 -1.92
C ARG A 52 -5.98 -18.66 -1.39
N VAL A 53 -6.37 -17.76 -2.26
CA VAL A 53 -6.59 -16.35 -1.91
C VAL A 53 -7.69 -16.17 -0.85
N ARG A 54 -8.71 -17.01 -0.84
CA ARG A 54 -9.81 -16.91 0.16
C ARG A 54 -9.34 -17.00 1.61
N SER A 55 -8.29 -17.77 1.89
CA SER A 55 -7.74 -17.86 3.26
C SER A 55 -7.03 -16.58 3.67
N ILE A 56 -6.34 -15.92 2.73
CA ILE A 56 -5.68 -14.63 2.93
C ILE A 56 -6.74 -13.57 3.25
N LEU A 57 -7.79 -13.47 2.43
CA LEU A 57 -8.88 -12.52 2.64
C LEU A 57 -9.57 -12.69 3.99
N ARG A 58 -9.85 -13.94 4.38
CA ARG A 58 -10.44 -14.22 5.70
C ARG A 58 -9.55 -13.74 6.84
N LYS A 59 -8.23 -13.95 6.72
CA LYS A 59 -7.28 -13.51 7.73
C LYS A 59 -7.17 -11.99 7.78
N MET A 60 -7.10 -11.32 6.62
CA MET A 60 -7.12 -9.85 6.54
C MET A 60 -8.39 -9.28 7.20
N ASN A 61 -9.57 -9.79 6.85
CA ASN A 61 -10.82 -9.36 7.46
C ASN A 61 -10.86 -9.54 8.98
N ALA A 62 -10.28 -10.65 9.50
CA ALA A 62 -10.21 -10.88 10.93
C ALA A 62 -9.32 -9.84 11.64
N PHE A 63 -8.23 -9.42 11.01
CA PHE A 63 -7.35 -8.39 11.56
C PHE A 63 -7.91 -6.96 11.41
N LYS A 64 -8.64 -6.68 10.33
CA LYS A 64 -9.37 -5.41 10.19
C LYS A 64 -10.34 -5.17 11.36
N LYS A 65 -11.00 -6.21 11.84
CA LYS A 65 -11.86 -6.12 13.04
C LYS A 65 -11.10 -5.79 14.32
N GLN A 66 -9.77 -5.92 14.32
CA GLN A 66 -8.88 -5.56 15.42
C GLN A 66 -8.20 -4.19 15.20
N GLY A 67 -8.63 -3.42 14.20
CA GLY A 67 -8.07 -2.10 13.89
C GLY A 67 -6.82 -2.11 13.00
N VAL A 68 -6.44 -3.27 12.43
CA VAL A 68 -5.30 -3.35 11.50
C VAL A 68 -5.72 -2.89 10.12
N LEU A 69 -4.92 -2.01 9.51
CA LEU A 69 -5.06 -1.56 8.13
C LEU A 69 -4.14 -2.37 7.21
N PHE A 70 -4.48 -2.43 5.93
CA PHE A 70 -3.71 -3.18 4.94
C PHE A 70 -3.28 -2.31 3.77
N SER A 71 -2.00 -2.42 3.38
CA SER A 71 -1.41 -1.81 2.20
C SER A 71 -0.94 -2.90 1.23
N ILE A 72 -1.22 -2.70 -0.05
CA ILE A 72 -0.66 -3.53 -1.12
C ILE A 72 0.34 -2.70 -1.90
N ASN A 73 1.57 -3.20 -2.01
CA ASN A 73 2.64 -2.54 -2.74
C ASN A 73 3.06 -3.29 -4.01
N ASN A 74 4.00 -2.70 -4.74
CA ASN A 74 4.56 -3.22 -5.99
C ASN A 74 3.50 -3.44 -7.08
N LEU A 75 2.51 -2.56 -7.14
CA LEU A 75 1.56 -2.50 -8.25
C LEU A 75 2.28 -1.90 -9.46
N GLY A 76 2.17 -2.57 -10.59
CA GLY A 76 2.85 -2.17 -11.81
C GLY A 76 2.01 -1.29 -12.73
N ALA A 77 2.62 -0.87 -13.84
CA ALA A 77 1.96 -0.09 -14.89
C ALA A 77 0.96 -0.91 -15.72
N ASP A 78 1.01 -2.24 -15.63
CA ASP A 78 0.11 -3.13 -16.38
C ASP A 78 -1.30 -3.13 -15.77
N PHE A 79 -2.27 -2.66 -16.56
CA PHE A 79 -3.70 -2.63 -16.19
C PHE A 79 -4.30 -4.02 -15.91
N SER A 80 -3.65 -5.11 -16.34
CA SER A 80 -4.09 -6.46 -15.99
C SER A 80 -4.07 -6.72 -14.49
N PHE A 81 -3.24 -5.99 -13.76
CA PHE A 81 -3.18 -6.04 -12.29
C PHE A 81 -4.50 -5.64 -11.65
N ALA A 82 -5.19 -4.63 -12.18
CA ALA A 82 -6.46 -4.18 -11.63
C ALA A 82 -7.51 -5.28 -11.60
N LYS A 83 -7.59 -6.10 -12.65
CA LYS A 83 -8.50 -7.27 -12.68
C LYS A 83 -8.12 -8.30 -11.63
N ARG A 84 -6.81 -8.49 -11.40
CA ARG A 84 -6.30 -9.51 -10.47
C ARG A 84 -6.43 -9.10 -9.00
N ILE A 85 -6.36 -7.80 -8.67
CA ILE A 85 -6.50 -7.31 -7.29
C ILE A 85 -7.94 -6.99 -6.90
N HIS A 86 -8.87 -7.02 -7.83
CA HIS A 86 -10.28 -6.65 -7.61
C HIS A 86 -10.86 -7.28 -6.34
N TYR A 87 -10.54 -8.54 -6.04
CA TYR A 87 -11.00 -9.23 -4.85
C TYR A 87 -10.34 -8.75 -3.55
N LEU A 88 -9.21 -8.04 -3.62
CA LEU A 88 -8.52 -7.45 -2.47
C LEU A 88 -9.09 -6.07 -2.12
N LEU A 89 -9.62 -5.33 -3.09
CA LEU A 89 -10.06 -3.94 -2.90
C LEU A 89 -10.99 -3.73 -1.70
N PRO A 90 -11.93 -4.65 -1.37
CA PRO A 90 -12.78 -4.48 -0.20
C PRO A 90 -12.08 -4.66 1.15
N VAL A 91 -10.89 -5.25 1.18
CA VAL A 91 -10.18 -5.60 2.41
C VAL A 91 -8.89 -4.81 2.64
N ILE A 92 -8.49 -4.00 1.67
CA ILE A 92 -7.31 -3.12 1.79
C ILE A 92 -7.74 -1.69 2.04
N ASP A 93 -6.82 -0.88 2.52
CA ASP A 93 -7.01 0.53 2.86
C ASP A 93 -6.09 1.43 2.06
N ILE A 94 -4.95 0.89 1.60
CA ILE A 94 -3.90 1.65 0.90
C ILE A 94 -3.44 0.87 -0.34
N LEU A 95 -3.34 1.58 -1.45
CA LEU A 95 -2.60 1.17 -2.64
C LEU A 95 -1.26 1.91 -2.67
N LYS A 96 -0.15 1.19 -2.86
CA LYS A 96 1.17 1.79 -2.96
C LYS A 96 1.81 1.44 -4.29
N LEU A 97 2.09 2.49 -5.07
CA LEU A 97 2.78 2.42 -6.34
C LEU A 97 4.24 2.83 -6.14
N ASP A 98 5.16 2.23 -6.87
CA ASP A 98 6.52 2.76 -6.98
C ASP A 98 6.68 3.37 -8.38
N ILE A 99 6.97 4.68 -8.43
CA ILE A 99 7.07 5.43 -9.68
C ILE A 99 8.13 4.85 -10.63
N LYS A 100 9.13 4.16 -10.09
CA LYS A 100 10.19 3.51 -10.87
C LYS A 100 9.71 2.35 -11.75
N TYR A 101 8.59 1.71 -11.39
CA TYR A 101 7.98 0.68 -12.24
C TYR A 101 7.22 1.26 -13.44
N PHE A 102 7.02 2.56 -13.44
CA PHE A 102 6.43 3.28 -14.54
C PHE A 102 7.59 3.87 -15.35
N ASN A 103 7.89 3.32 -16.50
CA ASN A 103 9.09 3.63 -17.29
C ASN A 103 9.10 5.10 -17.74
N HIS A 104 10.04 5.91 -17.21
CA HIS A 104 10.18 7.34 -17.48
C HIS A 104 10.48 7.70 -18.96
N LYS A 105 10.71 6.72 -19.82
CA LYS A 105 11.03 6.94 -21.24
C LYS A 105 9.81 7.05 -22.16
N GLU A 106 8.63 6.68 -21.67
CA GLU A 106 7.41 6.75 -22.47
C GLU A 106 6.54 7.94 -22.06
N LYS A 107 6.06 8.71 -23.06
CA LYS A 107 5.17 9.89 -22.88
C LYS A 107 3.80 9.62 -22.25
N TRP A 108 3.56 8.40 -21.74
CA TRP A 108 2.27 7.91 -21.25
C TRP A 108 2.28 7.52 -19.77
N LEU A 109 3.23 8.01 -19.01
CA LEU A 109 3.39 7.70 -17.57
C LEU A 109 2.20 8.13 -16.71
N ASP A 110 1.60 9.23 -17.07
CA ASP A 110 0.47 9.81 -16.38
C ASP A 110 -0.78 8.90 -16.41
N LEU A 111 -1.01 8.19 -17.50
CA LEU A 111 -2.21 7.36 -17.66
C LEU A 111 -2.29 6.20 -16.65
N PRO A 112 -1.24 5.37 -16.45
CA PRO A 112 -1.29 4.31 -15.44
C PRO A 112 -1.47 4.85 -14.02
N ILE A 113 -0.77 5.93 -13.63
CA ILE A 113 -0.90 6.51 -12.30
C ILE A 113 -2.30 7.12 -12.11
N ALA A 114 -2.81 7.85 -13.11
CA ALA A 114 -4.16 8.41 -13.10
C ALA A 114 -5.23 7.31 -13.01
N PHE A 115 -5.02 6.17 -13.67
CA PHE A 115 -5.90 5.01 -13.57
C PHE A 115 -5.97 4.48 -12.12
N TRP A 116 -4.81 4.30 -11.48
CA TRP A 116 -4.76 3.87 -10.09
C TRP A 116 -5.40 4.90 -9.14
N GLY A 117 -5.23 6.19 -9.42
CA GLY A 117 -5.90 7.27 -8.70
C GLY A 117 -7.42 7.16 -8.76
N LYS A 118 -7.96 6.98 -9.97
CA LYS A 118 -9.41 6.77 -10.17
C LYS A 118 -9.92 5.51 -9.47
N LEU A 119 -9.14 4.43 -9.51
CA LEU A 119 -9.49 3.19 -8.82
C LEU A 119 -9.49 3.36 -7.31
N ALA A 120 -8.47 4.01 -6.76
CA ALA A 120 -8.38 4.31 -5.33
C ALA A 120 -9.58 5.15 -4.87
N ASN A 121 -9.90 6.23 -5.59
CA ASN A 121 -11.05 7.07 -5.28
C ASN A 121 -12.38 6.28 -5.31
N LYS A 122 -12.57 5.43 -6.33
CA LYS A 122 -13.78 4.61 -6.45
C LYS A 122 -13.99 3.68 -5.24
N TYR A 123 -12.91 3.14 -4.69
CA TYR A 123 -12.97 2.21 -3.55
C TYR A 123 -12.62 2.86 -2.21
N GLN A 124 -12.49 4.20 -2.18
CA GLN A 124 -12.15 4.98 -0.97
C GLN A 124 -10.82 4.55 -0.32
N LEU A 125 -9.86 4.15 -1.14
CA LEU A 125 -8.53 3.77 -0.72
C LEU A 125 -7.59 4.97 -0.75
N ALA A 126 -6.61 5.01 0.17
CA ALA A 126 -5.49 5.92 0.04
C ALA A 126 -4.55 5.43 -1.08
N LEU A 127 -4.07 6.36 -1.91
CA LEU A 127 -3.03 6.08 -2.91
C LEU A 127 -1.73 6.74 -2.47
N ILE A 128 -0.70 5.93 -2.27
CA ILE A 128 0.67 6.41 -1.99
C ILE A 128 1.53 6.15 -3.22
N VAL A 129 2.25 7.17 -3.69
CA VAL A 129 3.28 7.00 -4.71
C VAL A 129 4.65 7.13 -4.06
N SER A 130 5.45 6.06 -4.14
CA SER A 130 6.81 5.98 -3.63
C SER A 130 7.86 6.11 -4.73
N GLY A 131 9.13 6.30 -4.33
CA GLY A 131 10.26 6.41 -5.26
C GLY A 131 10.36 7.77 -5.95
N VAL A 132 9.77 8.82 -5.38
CA VAL A 132 9.87 10.20 -5.88
C VAL A 132 11.28 10.72 -5.60
N GLU A 133 12.10 10.90 -6.64
CA GLU A 133 13.50 11.30 -6.50
C GLU A 133 13.81 12.64 -7.16
N THR A 134 12.98 13.08 -8.10
CA THR A 134 13.21 14.30 -8.88
C THR A 134 12.04 15.28 -8.77
N LYS A 135 12.33 16.56 -9.05
CA LYS A 135 11.30 17.59 -9.16
C LYS A 135 10.33 17.34 -10.33
N ALA A 136 10.76 16.60 -11.35
CA ALA A 136 9.89 16.18 -12.44
C ALA A 136 8.85 15.14 -11.97
N ASP A 137 9.28 14.19 -11.13
CA ASP A 137 8.36 13.23 -10.50
C ASP A 137 7.32 13.96 -9.64
N GLU A 138 7.77 14.89 -8.81
CA GLU A 138 6.90 15.68 -7.95
C GLU A 138 5.88 16.48 -8.78
N HIS A 139 6.33 17.18 -9.83
CA HIS A 139 5.45 17.94 -10.69
C HIS A 139 4.38 17.05 -11.40
N LEU A 140 4.78 15.87 -11.86
CA LEU A 140 3.83 14.90 -12.41
C LEU A 140 2.73 14.54 -11.40
N LEU A 141 3.10 14.29 -10.15
CA LEU A 141 2.14 13.95 -9.11
C LEU A 141 1.27 15.16 -8.69
N ASP A 142 1.77 16.39 -8.81
CA ASP A 142 0.98 17.61 -8.63
C ASP A 142 -0.12 17.71 -9.71
N VAL A 143 0.25 17.50 -10.97
CA VAL A 143 -0.70 17.50 -12.10
C VAL A 143 -1.77 16.43 -11.93
N LEU A 144 -1.42 15.29 -11.37
CA LEU A 144 -2.33 14.17 -11.10
C LEU A 144 -3.12 14.29 -9.78
N ALA A 145 -2.90 15.37 -9.02
CA ALA A 145 -3.50 15.61 -7.71
C ALA A 145 -3.30 14.44 -6.72
N ILE A 146 -2.08 13.90 -6.69
CA ILE A 146 -1.69 12.84 -5.75
C ILE A 146 -0.90 13.45 -4.60
N ASP A 147 -1.49 13.45 -3.42
CA ASP A 147 -0.93 14.12 -2.23
C ASP A 147 0.01 13.23 -1.41
N LEU A 148 -0.26 11.92 -1.34
CA LEU A 148 0.53 11.01 -0.53
C LEU A 148 1.73 10.49 -1.31
N ARG A 149 2.92 10.94 -0.92
CA ARG A 149 4.17 10.73 -1.64
C ARG A 149 5.29 10.34 -0.69
N SER A 150 6.23 9.54 -1.17
CA SER A 150 7.46 9.22 -0.46
C SER A 150 8.62 9.01 -1.42
N GLY A 151 9.83 9.36 -1.01
CA GLY A 151 11.04 9.19 -1.81
C GLY A 151 12.16 10.08 -1.34
N TYR A 152 13.34 9.92 -1.92
CA TYR A 152 14.55 10.63 -1.50
C TYR A 152 14.49 12.14 -1.75
N LEU A 153 13.58 12.60 -2.59
CA LEU A 153 13.33 14.04 -2.75
C LEU A 153 12.87 14.70 -1.44
N TYR A 154 12.20 13.96 -0.56
CA TYR A 154 11.64 14.47 0.71
C TYR A 154 12.53 14.20 1.93
N GLY A 155 13.51 13.34 1.78
CA GLY A 155 14.46 12.98 2.83
C GLY A 155 15.01 11.56 2.69
N MET A 156 16.20 11.37 3.19
CA MET A 156 16.82 10.05 3.28
C MET A 156 16.39 9.37 4.57
N PRO A 157 16.31 8.02 4.60
CA PRO A 157 16.09 7.30 5.84
C PRO A 157 17.19 7.63 6.85
N GLU A 158 16.81 8.04 8.05
CA GLU A 158 17.72 8.29 9.16
C GLU A 158 17.61 7.14 10.17
N GLN A 159 18.73 6.80 10.80
CA GLN A 159 18.71 5.88 11.93
C GLN A 159 18.24 6.66 13.17
N PHE A 160 17.19 6.20 13.81
CA PHE A 160 16.85 6.65 15.14
C PHE A 160 17.89 6.04 16.11
N ILE A 161 18.71 6.89 16.71
CA ILE A 161 19.68 6.53 17.75
C ILE A 161 18.97 6.57 19.10
#